data_009273de7842380bb1a2f80a008ce97f
#
_entry.id   009273de7842380bb1a2f80a008ce97f
#
_cell.length_a   1.000
_cell.length_b   1.000
_cell.length_c   1.000
_cell.angle_alpha   90.00
_cell.angle_beta   90.00
_cell.angle_gamma   90.00
#
_symmetry.space_group_name_H-M   'P 1'
#
loop_
_entity.id
_entity.type
_entity.pdbx_description
1 polymer ?
#
loop_
_entity_poly.entity_id
_entity_poly.type
_entity_poly.pdbx_seq_one_letter_code
_entity_poly.pdbx_strand_id
1 'polypeptide(L)'
;RSTQGVASAASEVYKRQISGKRIVDSKTKEKMKEVLKDIQSGKFTKQWMDEHKSGQKNFLKMREDLAKHPIEKVGKELRAMMPWIGKNKLVDKDKN
;
A
#
# COMPACT_ATOMS: atom_id res chain seq x y z
N ARG A 1 -17.04 -11.17 31.20
CA ARG A 1 -16.15 -10.24 30.50
C ARG A 1 -14.86 -10.91 30.08
N SER A 2 -14.20 -11.58 30.98
CA SER A 2 -12.92 -12.21 30.71
C SER A 2 -13.02 -13.31 29.64
N THR A 3 -14.11 -14.08 29.63
CA THR A 3 -14.34 -15.13 28.64
C THR A 3 -14.41 -14.55 27.23
N GLN A 4 -15.12 -13.45 27.05
CA GLN A 4 -15.24 -12.81 25.76
C GLN A 4 -13.90 -12.20 25.29
N GLY A 5 -13.17 -11.57 26.20
CA GLY A 5 -11.86 -11.01 25.91
C GLY A 5 -10.83 -12.09 25.53
N VAL A 6 -10.83 -13.22 26.24
CA VAL A 6 -9.95 -14.35 25.95
C VAL A 6 -10.30 -14.99 24.60
N ALA A 7 -11.58 -15.16 24.30
CA ALA A 7 -12.02 -15.71 23.02
C ALA A 7 -11.60 -14.80 21.85
N SER A 8 -11.68 -13.49 22.02
CA SER A 8 -11.25 -12.53 21.02
C SER A 8 -9.75 -12.60 20.77
N ALA A 9 -8.96 -12.66 21.85
CA ALA A 9 -7.49 -12.79 21.75
C ALA A 9 -7.09 -14.09 21.06
N ALA A 10 -7.71 -15.21 21.44
CA ALA A 10 -7.46 -16.51 20.80
C ALA A 10 -7.83 -16.49 19.32
N SER A 11 -8.94 -15.84 18.97
CA SER A 11 -9.36 -15.69 17.58
C SER A 11 -8.34 -14.92 16.75
N GLU A 12 -7.76 -13.87 17.28
CA GLU A 12 -6.72 -13.10 16.58
C GLU A 12 -5.45 -13.90 16.36
N VAL A 13 -5.03 -14.70 17.34
CA VAL A 13 -3.87 -15.59 17.18
C VAL A 13 -4.18 -16.65 16.12
N TYR A 14 -5.35 -17.24 16.15
CA TYR A 14 -5.77 -18.25 15.18
C TYR A 14 -5.80 -17.67 13.75
N LYS A 15 -6.32 -16.47 13.59
CA LYS A 15 -6.35 -15.79 12.29
C LYS A 15 -4.96 -15.60 11.73
N ARG A 16 -3.99 -15.21 12.56
CA ARG A 16 -2.60 -15.04 12.13
C ARG A 16 -2.00 -16.37 11.71
N GLN A 17 -2.26 -17.43 12.48
CA GLN A 17 -1.67 -18.76 12.22
C GLN A 17 -2.26 -19.43 10.97
N ILE A 18 -3.54 -19.29 10.74
CA ILE A 18 -4.25 -19.97 9.65
C ILE A 18 -4.44 -19.06 8.44
N SER A 19 -5.15 -17.96 8.63
CA SER A 19 -5.51 -17.06 7.53
C SER A 19 -4.33 -16.26 7.03
N GLY A 20 -3.43 -15.85 7.91
CA GLY A 20 -2.22 -15.11 7.53
C GLY A 20 -1.36 -15.89 6.56
N LYS A 21 -1.16 -17.19 6.81
CA LYS A 21 -0.36 -18.06 5.94
C LYS A 21 -1.00 -18.32 4.58
N ARG A 22 -2.30 -18.17 4.48
CA ARG A 22 -2.99 -18.31 3.20
C ARG A 22 -2.71 -17.12 2.26
N ILE A 23 -2.45 -15.97 2.82
CA ILE A 23 -2.22 -14.73 2.08
C ILE A 23 -0.72 -14.48 1.93
N VAL A 24 0.01 -14.53 3.03
CA VAL A 24 1.46 -14.33 3.05
C VAL A 24 2.13 -15.70 3.23
N ASP A 25 2.53 -16.30 2.13
CA ASP A 25 3.14 -17.63 2.07
C ASP A 25 4.56 -17.56 1.50
N SER A 26 5.13 -18.73 1.20
CA SER A 26 6.47 -18.81 0.63
C SER A 26 6.58 -18.14 -0.74
N LYS A 27 5.51 -18.16 -1.52
CA LYS A 27 5.47 -17.50 -2.84
C LYS A 27 5.55 -15.98 -2.67
N THR A 28 4.95 -15.44 -1.63
CA THR A 28 5.06 -14.00 -1.31
C THR A 28 6.51 -13.63 -1.06
N LYS A 29 7.22 -14.43 -0.27
CA LYS A 29 8.64 -14.21 0.01
C LYS A 29 9.48 -14.28 -1.26
N GLU A 30 9.22 -15.25 -2.13
CA GLU A 30 9.91 -15.37 -3.42
C GLU A 30 9.70 -14.14 -4.29
N LYS A 31 8.47 -13.62 -4.34
CA LYS A 31 8.16 -12.41 -5.09
C LYS A 31 8.89 -11.19 -4.53
N MET A 32 8.99 -11.08 -3.22
CA MET A 32 9.76 -10.02 -2.58
C MET A 32 11.23 -10.10 -2.96
N LYS A 33 11.80 -11.31 -3.02
CA LYS A 33 13.17 -11.51 -3.46
C LYS A 33 13.38 -11.13 -4.92
N GLU A 34 12.41 -11.43 -5.78
CA GLU A 34 12.47 -11.05 -7.20
C GLU A 34 12.47 -9.52 -7.35
N VAL A 35 11.61 -8.83 -6.61
CA VAL A 35 11.56 -7.36 -6.63
C VAL A 35 12.89 -6.77 -6.16
N LEU A 36 13.44 -7.31 -5.07
CA LEU A 36 14.75 -6.87 -4.57
C LEU A 36 15.84 -7.09 -5.60
N LYS A 37 15.84 -8.24 -6.27
CA LYS A 37 16.80 -8.55 -7.32
C LYS A 37 16.69 -7.58 -8.49
N ASP A 38 15.48 -7.21 -8.87
CA ASP A 38 15.24 -6.23 -9.93
C ASP A 38 15.84 -4.86 -9.57
N ILE A 39 15.71 -4.47 -8.30
CA ILE A 39 16.30 -3.23 -7.80
C ILE A 39 17.83 -3.31 -7.81
N GLN A 40 18.40 -4.40 -7.29
CA GLN A 40 19.84 -4.56 -7.18
C GLN A 40 20.54 -4.69 -8.55
N SER A 41 19.87 -5.27 -9.53
CA SER A 41 20.43 -5.44 -10.87
C SER A 41 20.28 -4.22 -11.77
N GLY A 42 19.56 -3.21 -11.32
CA GLY A 42 19.27 -2.01 -12.11
C GLY A 42 18.10 -2.17 -13.08
N LYS A 43 17.43 -3.31 -13.08
CA LYS A 43 16.25 -3.53 -13.93
C LYS A 43 15.13 -2.56 -13.64
N PHE A 44 14.87 -2.30 -12.36
CA PHE A 44 13.85 -1.35 -11.94
C PHE A 44 14.21 0.08 -12.39
N THR A 45 15.46 0.46 -12.22
CA THR A 45 15.94 1.79 -12.65
C THR A 45 15.77 1.97 -14.14
N LYS A 46 16.13 0.96 -14.92
CA LYS A 46 15.94 1.00 -16.37
C LYS A 46 14.48 1.14 -16.75
N GLN A 47 13.62 0.38 -16.10
CA GLN A 47 12.18 0.42 -16.32
C GLN A 47 11.61 1.82 -16.04
N TRP A 48 12.03 2.46 -14.95
CA TRP A 48 11.60 3.81 -14.62
C TRP A 48 12.14 4.84 -15.62
N MET A 49 13.38 4.71 -16.03
CA MET A 49 13.96 5.61 -17.03
C MET A 49 13.26 5.49 -18.39
N ASP A 50 12.91 4.29 -18.79
CA ASP A 50 12.15 4.06 -20.03
C ASP A 50 10.75 4.69 -19.92
N GLU A 51 10.12 4.57 -18.77
CA GLU A 51 8.82 5.22 -18.50
C GLU A 51 8.94 6.74 -18.61
N HIS A 52 9.99 7.32 -18.05
CA HIS A 52 10.24 8.74 -18.12
C HIS A 52 10.45 9.21 -19.58
N LYS A 53 11.22 8.46 -20.36
CA LYS A 53 11.46 8.77 -21.77
C LYS A 53 10.20 8.71 -22.63
N SER A 54 9.26 7.84 -22.26
CA SER A 54 7.99 7.72 -22.97
C SER A 54 6.99 8.83 -22.62
N GLY A 55 7.36 9.74 -21.71
CA GLY A 55 6.50 10.83 -21.24
C GLY A 55 5.66 10.48 -20.03
N GLN A 56 6.01 9.42 -19.32
CA GLN A 56 5.32 8.98 -18.10
C GLN A 56 3.83 8.62 -18.32
N LYS A 57 3.51 8.13 -19.49
CA LYS A 57 2.12 7.83 -19.87
C LYS A 57 1.47 6.81 -18.94
N ASN A 58 2.17 5.71 -18.67
CA ASN A 58 1.65 4.65 -17.81
C ASN A 58 1.58 5.10 -16.34
N PHE A 59 2.60 5.80 -15.90
CA PHE A 59 2.66 6.34 -14.54
C PHE A 59 1.49 7.28 -14.26
N LEU A 60 1.26 8.22 -15.16
CA LEU A 60 0.19 9.20 -15.00
C LEU A 60 -1.19 8.54 -15.08
N LYS A 61 -1.35 7.55 -15.95
CA LYS A 61 -2.60 6.79 -16.06
C LYS A 61 -2.90 6.01 -14.79
N MET A 62 -1.90 5.30 -14.26
CA MET A 62 -2.06 4.55 -13.01
C MET A 62 -2.39 5.48 -11.84
N ARG A 63 -1.76 6.64 -11.79
CA ARG A 63 -2.02 7.65 -10.76
C ARG A 63 -3.46 8.16 -10.87
N GLU A 64 -3.94 8.41 -12.06
CA GLU A 64 -5.32 8.85 -12.29
C GLU A 64 -6.32 7.77 -11.88
N ASP A 65 -6.06 6.51 -12.26
CA ASP A 65 -6.92 5.39 -11.91
C ASP A 65 -7.00 5.19 -10.39
N LEU A 66 -5.88 5.31 -9.69
CA LEU A 66 -5.84 5.21 -8.23
C LEU A 66 -6.60 6.35 -7.56
N ALA A 67 -6.55 7.55 -8.13
CA ALA A 67 -7.29 8.70 -7.60
C ALA A 67 -8.81 8.51 -7.66
N LYS A 68 -9.27 7.67 -8.59
CA LYS A 68 -10.70 7.35 -8.76
C LYS A 68 -11.16 6.20 -7.87
N HIS A 69 -10.23 5.53 -7.18
CA HIS A 69 -10.58 4.40 -6.32
C HIS A 69 -11.46 4.87 -5.16
N PRO A 70 -12.50 4.10 -4.79
CA PRO A 70 -13.40 4.48 -3.68
C PRO A 70 -12.71 4.78 -2.36
N ILE A 71 -11.55 4.17 -2.11
CA ILE A 71 -10.79 4.40 -0.89
C ILE A 71 -10.33 5.86 -0.78
N GLU A 72 -10.08 6.52 -1.90
CA GLU A 72 -9.67 7.92 -1.91
C GLU A 72 -10.81 8.84 -1.45
N LYS A 73 -12.03 8.54 -1.88
CA LYS A 73 -13.22 9.28 -1.46
C LYS A 73 -13.47 9.11 0.04
N VAL A 74 -13.44 7.86 0.51
CA VAL A 74 -13.64 7.54 1.92
C VAL A 74 -12.54 8.17 2.77
N GLY A 75 -11.29 8.07 2.33
CA GLY A 75 -10.16 8.67 3.03
C GLY A 75 -10.29 10.18 3.15
N LYS A 76 -10.76 10.84 2.09
CA LYS A 76 -10.99 12.29 2.11
C LYS A 76 -12.06 12.66 3.11
N GLU A 77 -13.16 11.93 3.16
CA GLU A 77 -14.24 12.16 4.12
C GLU A 77 -13.77 11.97 5.56
N LEU A 78 -12.97 10.91 5.80
CA LEU A 78 -12.43 10.64 7.13
C LEU A 78 -11.44 11.72 7.57
N ARG A 79 -10.58 12.17 6.69
CA ARG A 79 -9.61 13.24 6.99
C ARG A 79 -10.31 14.57 7.25
N ALA A 80 -11.43 14.82 6.61
CA ALA A 80 -12.23 16.03 6.85
C ALA A 80 -12.78 16.08 8.28
N MET A 81 -12.99 14.91 8.90
CA MET A 81 -13.43 14.80 10.29
C MET A 81 -12.30 15.06 11.29
N MET A 82 -11.07 15.18 10.83
CA MET A 82 -9.87 15.35 11.65
C MET A 82 -9.19 16.68 11.32
N PRO A 83 -9.64 17.79 11.95
CA PRO A 83 -9.16 19.13 11.55
C PRO A 83 -7.65 19.32 11.75
N TRP A 84 -7.04 18.60 12.68
CA TRP A 84 -5.61 18.71 12.93
C TRP A 84 -4.75 18.18 11.77
N ILE A 85 -5.25 17.26 10.96
CA ILE A 85 -4.53 16.73 9.79
C ILE A 85 -4.39 17.81 8.72
N GLY A 86 -5.42 18.63 8.53
CA GLY A 86 -5.38 19.72 7.57
C GLY A 86 -4.35 20.79 7.89
N LYS A 87 -4.03 20.96 9.19
CA LYS A 87 -3.04 21.96 9.64
C LYS A 87 -1.60 21.46 9.52
N ASN A 88 -1.38 20.15 9.59
CA ASN A 88 -0.05 19.54 9.65
C ASN A 88 0.20 18.62 8.46
N LYS A 89 -0.02 19.10 7.25
CA LYS A 89 0.23 18.32 6.02
C LYS A 89 1.72 18.13 5.81
N LEU A 90 2.13 16.87 5.73
CA LEU A 90 3.52 16.51 5.42
C LEU A 90 3.82 16.56 3.91
N VAL A 91 2.78 16.40 3.08
CA VAL A 91 2.93 16.38 1.62
C VAL A 91 2.25 17.61 1.02
N ASP A 92 3.00 18.36 0.23
CA ASP A 92 2.49 19.48 -0.54
C ASP A 92 2.18 19.00 -1.96
N LYS A 93 0.90 18.87 -2.27
CA LYS A 93 0.44 18.37 -3.57
C LYS A 93 0.80 19.31 -4.73
N ASP A 94 0.98 20.59 -4.45
CA ASP A 94 1.35 21.57 -5.47
C ASP A 94 2.80 21.44 -5.90
N LYS A 95 3.64 20.87 -5.05
CA LYS A 95 5.06 20.65 -5.32
C LYS A 95 5.37 19.27 -5.88
N ASN A 96 4.42 18.35 -5.82
CA ASN A 96 4.59 16.98 -6.30
C ASN A 96 3.80 16.72 -7.61
#